data_ab9e1529512b436e692f7e0705d25fbd
#
_entry.id   ab9e1529512b436e692f7e0705d25fbd
#
_cell.length_a   1.000
_cell.length_b   1.000
_cell.length_c   1.000
_cell.angle_alpha   90.00
_cell.angle_beta   90.00
_cell.angle_gamma   90.00
#
_symmetry.space_group_name_H-M   'P 1'
#
loop_
_entity.id
_entity.type
_entity.pdbx_description
1 polymer ?
#
loop_
_entity_poly.entity_id
_entity_poly.type
_entity_poly.pdbx_seq_one_letter_code
_entity_poly.pdbx_strand_id
1 'polypeptide(L)'
;MGAKFSKPSQAKDSAKVENLSLQHHLINYLSKSFYIRNLVSKQRRRMLVAGYDLDMSYITDHVLAMSFPAERMRAMYRNPLWQVKSVLDMRHQGHYKIYNLCIEESYDPSHFHGRVESFPFDDNHVPPLQMIKLFCENVSSWLSSHPKNIAVIHCMAGKGRTGLMVCAYLVYCGMSPEDALQLYAQRRTTNNEGVSIPSQRRYVGYWAKCLSFPKGVYNGPPEVKLPEPCRRELQRIRLYDTVNTESIFFVVSELQEIPSQLYRPSMELTRNRCRQFKKGYERNDSPRYFLSFVEAKNKGNEPELEPHLVVQMDTECSALYHKTCLDYNFEKPLPLTGDVRIIFYAKMFGGRLFYACFNTAFIKNSLLQLRLPDLDKVGKKGRSICGPSFCLELVFGPANAKHSFFTPSDDENASDDMS
;
A
#
# COMPACT_ATOMS: atom_id res chain seq x y z
N MET A 1 43.52 38.95 65.78
CA MET A 1 42.17 38.43 65.42
C MET A 1 42.09 38.51 63.90
N GLY A 2 42.30 37.39 63.22
CA GLY A 2 42.31 37.30 61.77
C GLY A 2 41.01 36.66 61.27
N ALA A 3 40.21 37.40 60.56
CA ALA A 3 39.03 36.88 59.90
C ALA A 3 39.40 36.22 58.56
N LYS A 4 39.15 34.92 58.43
CA LYS A 4 39.27 34.20 57.17
C LYS A 4 38.03 34.45 56.33
N PHE A 5 38.18 35.13 55.20
CA PHE A 5 37.16 35.16 54.15
C PHE A 5 37.19 33.84 53.36
N SER A 6 36.14 33.07 53.48
CA SER A 6 35.88 31.91 52.64
C SER A 6 35.34 32.34 51.25
N LYS A 7 35.97 31.88 50.18
CA LYS A 7 35.48 32.06 48.80
C LYS A 7 34.34 31.09 48.49
N PRO A 8 33.19 31.58 48.04
CA PRO A 8 32.16 30.73 47.40
C PRO A 8 31.97 31.15 45.97
N SER A 9 32.68 30.59 44.98
CA SER A 9 32.38 30.87 43.56
C SER A 9 32.63 29.76 42.58
N GLN A 10 33.39 28.71 42.93
CA GLN A 10 33.71 27.67 41.91
C GLN A 10 32.61 26.65 41.63
N ALA A 11 31.68 26.39 42.56
CA ALA A 11 30.59 25.40 42.36
C ALA A 11 29.43 25.92 41.51
N LYS A 12 29.18 27.28 41.49
CA LYS A 12 28.13 27.87 40.68
C LYS A 12 28.53 28.02 39.20
N ASP A 13 29.81 28.19 38.91
CA ASP A 13 30.31 28.37 37.55
C ASP A 13 30.42 27.01 36.82
N SER A 14 30.79 25.93 37.52
CA SER A 14 30.78 24.58 36.91
C SER A 14 29.39 24.10 36.54
N ALA A 15 28.39 24.29 37.39
CA ALA A 15 26.99 23.95 37.12
C ALA A 15 26.39 24.77 35.95
N LYS A 16 26.85 26.01 35.79
CA LYS A 16 26.42 26.89 34.69
C LYS A 16 27.06 26.50 33.36
N VAL A 17 28.32 26.08 33.39
CA VAL A 17 29.05 25.55 32.21
C VAL A 17 28.50 24.20 31.79
N GLU A 18 28.21 23.28 32.72
CA GLU A 18 27.55 22.00 32.42
C GLU A 18 26.15 22.18 31.83
N ASN A 19 25.35 23.14 32.36
CA ASN A 19 24.04 23.46 31.82
C ASN A 19 24.11 24.05 30.39
N LEU A 20 25.10 24.92 30.13
CA LEU A 20 25.34 25.47 28.79
C LEU A 20 25.82 24.39 27.81
N SER A 21 26.66 23.46 28.26
CA SER A 21 27.11 22.29 27.46
C SER A 21 25.95 21.36 27.14
N LEU A 22 25.11 21.03 28.13
CA LEU A 22 23.89 20.22 27.93
C LEU A 22 22.88 20.89 27.00
N GLN A 23 22.70 22.21 27.14
CA GLN A 23 21.83 22.95 26.21
C GLN A 23 22.38 22.97 24.79
N HIS A 24 23.69 23.13 24.61
CA HIS A 24 24.32 23.11 23.29
C HIS A 24 24.25 21.71 22.65
N HIS A 25 24.45 20.63 23.41
CA HIS A 25 24.25 19.26 22.96
C HIS A 25 22.78 18.98 22.59
N LEU A 26 21.83 19.47 23.37
CA LEU A 26 20.40 19.34 23.12
C LEU A 26 19.99 20.09 21.86
N ILE A 27 20.45 21.32 21.67
CA ILE A 27 20.20 22.12 20.46
C ILE A 27 20.77 21.45 19.23
N ASN A 28 22.00 20.93 19.29
CA ASN A 28 22.62 20.19 18.19
C ASN A 28 21.88 18.88 17.89
N TYR A 29 21.41 18.16 18.91
CA TYR A 29 20.61 16.96 18.76
C TYR A 29 19.26 17.27 18.10
N LEU A 30 18.56 18.30 18.55
CA LEU A 30 17.27 18.72 18.00
C LEU A 30 17.42 19.21 16.56
N SER A 31 18.44 19.97 16.24
CA SER A 31 18.70 20.45 14.87
C SER A 31 19.05 19.31 13.91
N LYS A 32 19.87 18.35 14.32
CA LYS A 32 20.18 17.13 13.55
C LYS A 32 18.93 16.27 13.34
N SER A 33 18.14 16.08 14.37
CA SER A 33 16.89 15.32 14.31
C SER A 33 15.88 15.98 13.38
N PHE A 34 15.73 17.30 13.45
CA PHE A 34 14.89 18.08 12.55
C PHE A 34 15.32 17.92 11.08
N TYR A 35 16.61 18.06 10.81
CA TYR A 35 17.16 17.87 9.46
C TYR A 35 16.89 16.46 8.91
N ILE A 36 17.17 15.41 9.70
CA ILE A 36 16.97 14.02 9.32
C ILE A 36 15.48 13.73 9.06
N ARG A 37 14.57 14.24 9.91
CA ARG A 37 13.12 14.05 9.71
C ARG A 37 12.62 14.72 8.42
N ASN A 38 13.09 15.89 8.10
CA ASN A 38 12.77 16.56 6.85
C ASN A 38 13.29 15.77 5.64
N LEU A 39 14.52 15.25 5.71
CA LEU A 39 15.09 14.41 4.66
C LEU A 39 14.28 13.12 4.45
N VAL A 40 13.86 12.45 5.54
CA VAL A 40 13.03 11.24 5.49
C VAL A 40 11.61 11.54 5.00
N SER A 41 11.05 12.68 5.35
CA SER A 41 9.72 13.09 4.86
C SER A 41 9.72 13.38 3.35
N LYS A 42 10.86 13.71 2.76
CA LYS A 42 10.98 14.05 1.32
C LYS A 42 9.98 15.15 0.94
N GLN A 43 9.08 14.85 0.02
CA GLN A 43 8.06 15.76 -0.50
C GLN A 43 6.74 15.74 0.31
N ARG A 44 6.67 15.06 1.45
CA ARG A 44 5.48 15.10 2.30
C ARG A 44 5.42 16.39 3.10
N ARG A 45 4.20 16.94 3.21
CA ARG A 45 3.97 18.13 4.03
C ARG A 45 4.13 17.79 5.50
N ARG A 46 4.73 18.71 6.22
CA ARG A 46 4.91 18.65 7.66
C ARG A 46 4.06 19.73 8.32
N MET A 47 3.65 19.49 9.54
CA MET A 47 2.87 20.43 10.34
C MET A 47 3.67 20.86 11.55
N LEU A 48 3.89 22.18 11.67
CA LEU A 48 4.44 22.77 12.87
C LEU A 48 3.28 23.13 13.82
N VAL A 49 3.26 22.51 14.98
CA VAL A 49 2.20 22.69 15.97
C VAL A 49 2.75 22.55 17.39
N ALA A 50 2.44 23.51 18.26
CA ALA A 50 2.91 23.56 19.66
C ALA A 50 4.43 23.36 19.80
N GLY A 51 5.22 23.88 18.85
CA GLY A 51 6.68 23.71 18.82
C GLY A 51 7.15 22.35 18.30
N TYR A 52 6.25 21.43 17.95
CA TYR A 52 6.59 20.15 17.34
C TYR A 52 6.46 20.21 15.82
N ASP A 53 7.46 19.67 15.12
CA ASP A 53 7.45 19.50 13.67
C ASP A 53 7.17 18.03 13.34
N LEU A 54 5.94 17.75 12.85
CA LEU A 54 5.43 16.41 12.62
C LEU A 54 5.09 16.18 11.14
N ASP A 55 5.42 14.97 10.65
CA ASP A 55 5.04 14.48 9.32
C ASP A 55 3.56 14.06 9.32
N MET A 56 2.67 15.05 9.31
CA MET A 56 1.22 14.88 9.28
C MET A 56 0.54 16.04 8.54
N SER A 57 -0.64 15.77 8.00
CA SER A 57 -1.42 16.76 7.23
C SER A 57 -2.90 16.47 7.37
N TYR A 58 -3.72 17.49 7.59
CA TYR A 58 -5.15 17.39 7.41
C TYR A 58 -5.48 17.31 5.93
N ILE A 59 -6.19 16.27 5.54
CA ILE A 59 -6.71 16.08 4.18
C ILE A 59 -8.06 16.77 4.07
N THR A 60 -8.92 16.56 5.06
CA THR A 60 -10.14 17.31 5.34
C THR A 60 -10.14 17.74 6.80
N ASP A 61 -11.15 18.46 7.26
CA ASP A 61 -11.26 18.90 8.66
C ASP A 61 -11.38 17.69 9.62
N HIS A 62 -11.86 16.54 9.13
CA HIS A 62 -12.07 15.34 9.92
C HIS A 62 -11.11 14.17 9.59
N VAL A 63 -10.24 14.32 8.60
CA VAL A 63 -9.31 13.27 8.18
C VAL A 63 -7.87 13.77 8.21
N LEU A 64 -7.05 13.18 9.05
CA LEU A 64 -5.63 13.46 9.20
C LEU A 64 -4.80 12.27 8.67
N ALA A 65 -3.85 12.55 7.79
CA ALA A 65 -2.86 11.57 7.31
C ALA A 65 -1.49 11.84 7.93
N MET A 66 -0.81 10.79 8.41
CA MET A 66 0.52 10.95 9.01
C MET A 66 1.47 9.79 8.67
N SER A 67 2.76 9.97 8.94
CA SER A 67 3.72 8.88 9.00
C SER A 67 3.64 8.15 10.35
N PHE A 68 4.21 6.95 10.41
CA PHE A 68 4.19 6.07 11.59
C PHE A 68 4.67 6.80 12.86
N PRO A 69 3.91 6.76 13.97
CA PRO A 69 4.35 7.24 15.27
C PRO A 69 5.34 6.22 15.88
N ALA A 70 6.59 6.63 16.05
CA ALA A 70 7.69 5.76 16.40
C ALA A 70 8.26 6.05 17.78
N GLU A 71 8.84 5.03 18.38
CA GLU A 71 9.56 5.10 19.64
C GLU A 71 11.07 4.86 19.44
N ARG A 72 11.83 5.05 20.53
CA ARG A 72 13.26 4.76 20.62
C ARG A 72 14.07 5.37 19.46
N MET A 73 14.99 4.62 18.90
CA MET A 73 15.86 5.07 17.81
C MET A 73 15.11 5.57 16.56
N ARG A 74 13.95 5.00 16.27
CA ARG A 74 13.15 5.41 15.11
C ARG A 74 12.49 6.79 15.28
N ALA A 75 12.25 7.23 16.49
CA ALA A 75 11.76 8.58 16.79
C ALA A 75 12.71 9.69 16.33
N MET A 76 13.99 9.38 16.09
CA MET A 76 14.97 10.34 15.57
C MET A 76 14.63 10.81 14.14
N TYR A 77 14.06 9.91 13.31
CA TYR A 77 13.78 10.18 11.89
C TYR A 77 12.31 9.99 11.50
N ARG A 78 11.45 9.55 12.41
CA ARG A 78 9.99 9.43 12.27
C ARG A 78 9.30 10.40 13.22
N ASN A 79 7.96 10.43 13.18
CA ASN A 79 7.18 11.15 14.19
C ASN A 79 7.41 10.51 15.57
N PRO A 80 7.91 11.21 16.57
CA PRO A 80 7.97 10.66 17.92
C PRO A 80 6.56 10.40 18.44
N LEU A 81 6.30 9.18 18.92
CA LEU A 81 4.98 8.76 19.38
C LEU A 81 4.42 9.70 20.45
N TRP A 82 5.24 10.08 21.42
CA TRP A 82 4.82 11.00 22.49
C TRP A 82 4.44 12.40 21.99
N GLN A 83 5.10 12.91 20.91
CA GLN A 83 4.73 14.20 20.30
C GLN A 83 3.40 14.08 19.55
N VAL A 84 3.20 12.97 18.80
CA VAL A 84 1.92 12.71 18.15
C VAL A 84 0.80 12.65 19.17
N LYS A 85 0.99 11.87 20.25
CA LYS A 85 0.04 11.81 21.36
C LYS A 85 -0.27 13.18 21.93
N SER A 86 0.75 13.97 22.30
CA SER A 86 0.58 15.30 22.88
C SER A 86 -0.23 16.21 21.96
N VAL A 87 0.04 16.21 20.66
CA VAL A 87 -0.69 17.05 19.69
C VAL A 87 -2.13 16.61 19.53
N LEU A 88 -2.39 15.29 19.46
CA LEU A 88 -3.74 14.77 19.30
C LEU A 88 -4.58 15.00 20.58
N ASP A 89 -4.01 14.78 21.75
CA ASP A 89 -4.68 15.02 23.03
C ASP A 89 -4.97 16.53 23.24
N MET A 90 -4.06 17.40 22.83
CA MET A 90 -4.25 18.85 22.94
C MET A 90 -5.33 19.39 21.99
N ARG A 91 -5.35 18.91 20.73
CA ARG A 91 -6.26 19.43 19.71
C ARG A 91 -7.61 18.72 19.63
N HIS A 92 -7.63 17.43 19.94
CA HIS A 92 -8.76 16.54 19.72
C HIS A 92 -9.00 15.63 20.91
N GLN A 93 -8.89 16.16 22.11
CA GLN A 93 -9.06 15.38 23.35
C GLN A 93 -10.36 14.56 23.32
N GLY A 94 -10.23 13.24 23.40
CA GLY A 94 -11.38 12.33 23.36
C GLY A 94 -12.01 12.12 21.97
N HIS A 95 -11.63 12.92 20.96
CA HIS A 95 -12.28 12.98 19.66
C HIS A 95 -11.37 12.54 18.48
N TYR A 96 -10.42 11.67 18.70
CA TYR A 96 -9.63 11.06 17.62
C TYR A 96 -9.60 9.55 17.72
N LYS A 97 -9.54 8.89 16.60
CA LYS A 97 -9.30 7.46 16.46
C LYS A 97 -8.23 7.22 15.39
N ILE A 98 -7.29 6.32 15.69
CA ILE A 98 -6.15 6.05 14.82
C ILE A 98 -6.39 4.76 14.06
N TYR A 99 -6.06 4.80 12.76
CA TYR A 99 -6.14 3.68 11.83
C TYR A 99 -4.75 3.31 11.36
N ASN A 100 -4.23 2.19 11.89
CA ASN A 100 -2.91 1.67 11.53
C ASN A 100 -3.01 0.72 10.33
N LEU A 101 -2.35 1.06 9.23
CA LEU A 101 -2.30 0.27 8.01
C LEU A 101 -1.00 -0.53 7.87
N CYS A 102 -0.09 -0.46 8.86
CA CYS A 102 1.17 -1.18 8.82
C CYS A 102 0.98 -2.64 9.22
N ILE A 103 1.50 -3.55 8.41
CA ILE A 103 1.65 -4.95 8.76
C ILE A 103 3.00 -5.22 9.43
N GLU A 104 3.98 -4.40 9.09
CA GLU A 104 5.37 -4.54 9.52
C GLU A 104 5.66 -3.99 10.92
N GLU A 105 4.79 -3.11 11.45
CA GLU A 105 5.01 -2.41 12.71
C GLU A 105 3.70 -2.13 13.46
N SER A 106 3.76 -2.25 14.77
CA SER A 106 2.68 -1.91 15.67
C SER A 106 3.21 -1.21 16.92
N TYR A 107 2.33 -0.62 17.68
CA TYR A 107 2.57 -0.03 18.99
C TYR A 107 1.39 -0.36 19.92
N ASP A 108 1.59 -0.20 21.22
CA ASP A 108 0.53 -0.45 22.20
C ASP A 108 -0.61 0.58 22.03
N PRO A 109 -1.85 0.13 21.77
CA PRO A 109 -3.02 1.01 21.65
C PRO A 109 -3.27 1.87 22.89
N SER A 110 -2.78 1.48 24.07
CA SER A 110 -2.91 2.24 25.31
C SER A 110 -2.27 3.62 25.22
N HIS A 111 -1.25 3.80 24.40
CA HIS A 111 -0.66 5.11 24.14
C HIS A 111 -1.68 6.13 23.59
N PHE A 112 -2.70 5.66 22.91
CA PHE A 112 -3.77 6.48 22.35
C PHE A 112 -5.13 6.16 22.97
N HIS A 113 -5.12 5.81 24.27
CA HIS A 113 -6.32 5.55 25.06
C HIS A 113 -7.19 4.40 24.49
N GLY A 114 -6.57 3.41 23.89
CA GLY A 114 -7.25 2.28 23.24
C GLY A 114 -7.96 2.61 21.92
N ARG A 115 -7.91 3.86 21.45
CA ARG A 115 -8.58 4.28 20.20
C ARG A 115 -7.72 4.03 18.97
N VAL A 116 -7.34 2.79 18.75
CA VAL A 116 -6.55 2.34 17.59
C VAL A 116 -7.23 1.16 16.93
N GLU A 117 -7.48 1.27 15.64
CA GLU A 117 -7.93 0.17 14.77
C GLU A 117 -6.84 -0.22 13.79
N SER A 118 -6.79 -1.50 13.44
CA SER A 118 -5.77 -2.03 12.54
C SER A 118 -6.39 -2.60 11.25
N PHE A 119 -5.91 -2.11 10.11
CA PHE A 119 -6.25 -2.59 8.77
C PHE A 119 -4.94 -2.86 7.99
N PRO A 120 -4.14 -3.84 8.43
CA PRO A 120 -2.78 -4.02 7.96
C PRO A 120 -2.73 -4.69 6.58
N PHE A 121 -1.92 -4.14 5.69
CA PHE A 121 -1.54 -4.76 4.41
C PHE A 121 -0.13 -4.35 3.98
N ASP A 122 0.43 -5.08 3.01
CA ASP A 122 1.82 -4.91 2.59
C ASP A 122 2.11 -3.53 1.98
N ASP A 123 3.33 -3.06 2.21
CA ASP A 123 3.79 -1.80 1.62
C ASP A 123 3.87 -1.89 0.10
N ASN A 124 3.40 -0.83 -0.57
CA ASN A 124 3.31 -0.72 -2.03
C ASN A 124 2.37 -1.75 -2.69
N HIS A 125 1.46 -2.37 -1.94
CA HIS A 125 0.44 -3.29 -2.44
C HIS A 125 -0.97 -2.71 -2.24
N VAL A 126 -1.96 -3.51 -2.55
CA VAL A 126 -3.38 -3.20 -2.40
C VAL A 126 -4.00 -4.13 -1.35
N PRO A 127 -4.97 -3.68 -0.58
CA PRO A 127 -5.79 -4.55 0.26
C PRO A 127 -6.91 -5.18 -0.59
N PRO A 128 -7.53 -6.27 -0.13
CA PRO A 128 -8.78 -6.76 -0.69
C PRO A 128 -9.88 -5.69 -0.64
N LEU A 129 -10.81 -5.70 -1.60
CA LEU A 129 -11.94 -4.76 -1.63
C LEU A 129 -12.81 -4.84 -0.38
N GLN A 130 -12.95 -6.04 0.21
CA GLN A 130 -13.64 -6.24 1.48
C GLN A 130 -13.00 -5.44 2.62
N MET A 131 -11.67 -5.39 2.70
CA MET A 131 -10.98 -4.59 3.72
C MET A 131 -11.23 -3.08 3.52
N ILE A 132 -11.28 -2.61 2.26
CA ILE A 132 -11.62 -1.22 1.95
C ILE A 132 -13.03 -0.90 2.44
N LYS A 133 -14.00 -1.80 2.22
CA LYS A 133 -15.37 -1.67 2.72
C LYS A 133 -15.39 -1.52 4.24
N LEU A 134 -14.82 -2.48 4.96
CA LEU A 134 -14.80 -2.49 6.43
C LEU A 134 -14.13 -1.24 7.00
N PHE A 135 -13.05 -0.79 6.37
CA PHE A 135 -12.38 0.44 6.76
C PHE A 135 -13.26 1.67 6.57
N CYS A 136 -13.87 1.83 5.39
CA CYS A 136 -14.72 2.99 5.11
C CYS A 136 -15.94 3.04 6.04
N GLU A 137 -16.58 1.90 6.29
CA GLU A 137 -17.71 1.77 7.22
C GLU A 137 -17.30 2.11 8.67
N ASN A 138 -16.14 1.63 9.13
CA ASN A 138 -15.62 1.94 10.47
C ASN A 138 -15.29 3.43 10.62
N VAL A 139 -14.62 4.03 9.63
CA VAL A 139 -14.31 5.47 9.64
C VAL A 139 -15.60 6.28 9.63
N SER A 140 -16.57 5.93 8.78
CA SER A 140 -17.87 6.62 8.69
C SER A 140 -18.62 6.55 10.02
N SER A 141 -18.72 5.37 10.62
CA SER A 141 -19.37 5.18 11.93
C SER A 141 -18.71 6.02 13.03
N TRP A 142 -17.36 6.06 13.07
CA TRP A 142 -16.63 6.88 14.02
C TRP A 142 -16.90 8.38 13.83
N LEU A 143 -16.78 8.87 12.61
CA LEU A 143 -16.96 10.30 12.32
C LEU A 143 -18.40 10.75 12.53
N SER A 144 -19.39 9.91 12.23
CA SER A 144 -20.82 10.21 12.43
C SER A 144 -21.23 10.19 13.90
N SER A 145 -20.49 9.53 14.80
CA SER A 145 -20.85 9.42 16.20
C SER A 145 -20.70 10.74 16.99
N HIS A 146 -19.85 11.67 16.50
CA HIS A 146 -19.72 12.99 17.13
C HIS A 146 -19.11 14.01 16.15
N PRO A 147 -19.61 15.28 16.07
CA PRO A 147 -19.15 16.26 15.09
C PRO A 147 -17.70 16.73 15.25
N LYS A 148 -17.07 16.52 16.41
CA LYS A 148 -15.65 16.84 16.65
C LYS A 148 -14.71 15.69 16.31
N ASN A 149 -15.23 14.50 16.00
CA ASN A 149 -14.39 13.34 15.77
C ASN A 149 -13.54 13.50 14.51
N ILE A 150 -12.29 13.06 14.62
CA ILE A 150 -11.37 12.94 13.50
C ILE A 150 -10.84 11.51 13.35
N ALA A 151 -10.59 11.11 12.13
CA ALA A 151 -9.91 9.88 11.77
C ALA A 151 -8.44 10.19 11.44
N VAL A 152 -7.52 9.56 12.18
CA VAL A 152 -6.07 9.70 11.98
C VAL A 152 -5.54 8.44 11.30
N ILE A 153 -5.17 8.54 10.03
CA ILE A 153 -4.82 7.38 9.21
C ILE A 153 -3.31 7.40 8.91
N HIS A 154 -2.66 6.28 9.17
CA HIS A 154 -1.23 6.17 8.90
C HIS A 154 -0.81 4.80 8.39
N CYS A 155 0.30 4.80 7.66
CA CYS A 155 1.13 3.65 7.39
C CYS A 155 2.57 3.98 7.78
N MET A 156 3.58 3.34 7.21
CA MET A 156 4.97 3.67 7.52
C MET A 156 5.36 5.09 7.11
N ALA A 157 5.07 5.50 5.88
CA ALA A 157 5.41 6.83 5.35
C ALA A 157 4.20 7.80 5.28
N GLY A 158 2.98 7.31 5.45
CA GLY A 158 1.78 8.13 5.31
C GLY A 158 1.59 8.69 3.89
N LYS A 159 1.94 7.92 2.83
CA LYS A 159 1.80 8.36 1.43
C LYS A 159 0.99 7.35 0.58
N GLY A 160 1.50 6.12 0.36
CA GLY A 160 0.88 5.13 -0.52
C GLY A 160 -0.35 4.47 0.08
N ARG A 161 -0.16 3.56 1.04
CA ARG A 161 -1.27 2.84 1.73
C ARG A 161 -2.26 3.81 2.37
N THR A 162 -1.75 4.81 3.08
CA THR A 162 -2.58 5.87 3.67
C THR A 162 -3.39 6.60 2.61
N GLY A 163 -2.75 6.96 1.49
CA GLY A 163 -3.43 7.66 0.40
C GLY A 163 -4.53 6.82 -0.25
N LEU A 164 -4.28 5.53 -0.49
CA LEU A 164 -5.29 4.63 -1.01
C LEU A 164 -6.53 4.61 -0.11
N MET A 165 -6.34 4.37 1.20
CA MET A 165 -7.46 4.22 2.14
C MET A 165 -8.18 5.54 2.39
N VAL A 166 -7.46 6.67 2.46
CA VAL A 166 -8.08 8.01 2.55
C VAL A 166 -8.88 8.32 1.29
N CYS A 167 -8.33 8.09 0.09
CA CYS A 167 -9.06 8.30 -1.16
C CYS A 167 -10.29 7.39 -1.26
N ALA A 168 -10.18 6.13 -0.83
CA ALA A 168 -11.33 5.22 -0.78
C ALA A 168 -12.44 5.77 0.14
N TYR A 169 -12.08 6.32 1.30
CA TYR A 169 -13.05 6.95 2.18
C TYR A 169 -13.67 8.22 1.57
N LEU A 170 -12.88 9.06 0.90
CA LEU A 170 -13.43 10.25 0.21
C LEU A 170 -14.39 9.86 -0.91
N VAL A 171 -14.08 8.79 -1.65
CA VAL A 171 -14.99 8.23 -2.67
C VAL A 171 -16.27 7.66 -2.03
N TYR A 172 -16.14 7.00 -0.87
CA TYR A 172 -17.28 6.54 -0.08
C TYR A 172 -18.19 7.70 0.37
N CYS A 173 -17.62 8.90 0.55
CA CYS A 173 -18.38 10.13 0.83
C CYS A 173 -18.92 10.84 -0.43
N GLY A 174 -18.81 10.25 -1.63
CA GLY A 174 -19.38 10.77 -2.87
C GLY A 174 -18.41 11.56 -3.76
N MET A 175 -17.14 11.64 -3.42
CA MET A 175 -16.14 12.29 -4.27
C MET A 175 -15.75 11.38 -5.45
N SER A 176 -15.43 11.94 -6.61
CA SER A 176 -14.88 11.15 -7.71
C SER A 176 -13.49 10.58 -7.36
N PRO A 177 -13.08 9.43 -7.91
CA PRO A 177 -11.75 8.88 -7.71
C PRO A 177 -10.63 9.86 -8.05
N GLU A 178 -10.78 10.60 -9.12
CA GLU A 178 -9.84 11.58 -9.65
C GLU A 178 -9.68 12.74 -8.65
N ASP A 179 -10.79 13.31 -8.20
CA ASP A 179 -10.79 14.41 -7.23
C ASP A 179 -10.23 13.97 -5.88
N ALA A 180 -10.57 12.77 -5.41
CA ALA A 180 -10.05 12.21 -4.17
C ALA A 180 -8.53 12.04 -4.21
N LEU A 181 -8.00 11.49 -5.31
CA LEU A 181 -6.57 11.33 -5.53
C LEU A 181 -5.85 12.68 -5.63
N GLN A 182 -6.45 13.66 -6.31
CA GLN A 182 -5.90 15.01 -6.46
C GLN A 182 -5.90 15.75 -5.13
N LEU A 183 -7.01 15.75 -4.39
CA LEU A 183 -7.12 16.37 -3.07
C LEU A 183 -6.07 15.81 -2.11
N TYR A 184 -5.95 14.48 -2.05
CA TYR A 184 -4.95 13.83 -1.22
C TYR A 184 -3.53 14.26 -1.61
N ALA A 185 -3.21 14.28 -2.90
CA ALA A 185 -1.91 14.70 -3.40
C ALA A 185 -1.58 16.14 -3.00
N GLN A 186 -2.50 17.07 -3.20
CA GLN A 186 -2.34 18.48 -2.87
C GLN A 186 -2.18 18.71 -1.37
N ARG A 187 -2.97 18.04 -0.54
CA ARG A 187 -2.97 18.22 0.92
C ARG A 187 -1.81 17.51 1.60
N ARG A 188 -1.33 16.37 1.04
CA ARG A 188 -0.31 15.54 1.67
C ARG A 188 1.12 15.81 1.18
N THR A 189 1.30 16.26 -0.06
CA THR A 189 2.63 16.40 -0.67
C THR A 189 2.86 17.79 -1.26
N THR A 190 4.13 18.18 -1.39
CA THR A 190 4.53 19.49 -1.95
C THR A 190 4.66 19.43 -3.48
N ASN A 191 4.85 18.24 -4.03
CA ASN A 191 4.99 18.02 -5.48
C ASN A 191 3.72 17.44 -6.14
N ASN A 192 2.60 17.41 -5.42
CA ASN A 192 1.32 16.87 -5.87
C ASN A 192 1.38 15.40 -6.35
N GLU A 193 2.37 14.63 -5.89
CA GLU A 193 2.47 13.19 -6.12
C GLU A 193 1.91 12.40 -4.93
N GLY A 194 0.62 12.32 -4.76
CA GLY A 194 -0.02 11.59 -3.66
C GLY A 194 0.21 10.08 -3.73
N VAL A 195 -0.79 9.34 -4.20
CA VAL A 195 -0.72 7.89 -4.43
C VAL A 195 0.05 7.62 -5.72
N SER A 196 1.27 7.13 -5.62
CA SER A 196 2.17 6.93 -6.77
C SER A 196 2.25 5.48 -7.26
N ILE A 197 1.54 4.54 -6.63
CA ILE A 197 1.48 3.15 -7.05
C ILE A 197 0.26 2.95 -7.95
N PRO A 198 0.43 2.62 -9.24
CA PRO A 198 -0.65 2.49 -10.20
C PRO A 198 -1.76 1.51 -9.75
N SER A 199 -1.40 0.35 -9.20
CA SER A 199 -2.40 -0.58 -8.66
C SER A 199 -3.22 0.03 -7.52
N GLN A 200 -2.62 0.84 -6.65
CA GLN A 200 -3.37 1.52 -5.59
C GLN A 200 -4.39 2.53 -6.17
N ARG A 201 -4.01 3.26 -7.20
CA ARG A 201 -4.93 4.18 -7.92
C ARG A 201 -6.04 3.40 -8.61
N ARG A 202 -5.71 2.28 -9.26
CA ARG A 202 -6.69 1.38 -9.91
C ARG A 202 -7.72 0.87 -8.91
N TYR A 203 -7.31 0.52 -7.69
CA TYR A 203 -8.21 0.05 -6.65
C TYR A 203 -9.14 1.12 -6.10
N VAL A 204 -8.74 2.39 -6.08
CA VAL A 204 -9.66 3.50 -5.81
C VAL A 204 -10.76 3.57 -6.88
N GLY A 205 -10.40 3.36 -8.17
CA GLY A 205 -11.37 3.27 -9.26
C GLY A 205 -12.28 2.04 -9.19
N TYR A 206 -11.75 0.88 -8.80
CA TYR A 206 -12.56 -0.33 -8.56
C TYR A 206 -13.54 -0.12 -7.42
N TRP A 207 -13.08 0.49 -6.34
CA TRP A 207 -13.92 0.81 -5.20
C TRP A 207 -15.10 1.72 -5.57
N ALA A 208 -14.86 2.75 -6.37
CA ALA A 208 -15.91 3.64 -6.85
C ALA A 208 -17.01 2.89 -7.58
N LYS A 209 -16.66 1.85 -8.36
CA LYS A 209 -17.65 1.02 -9.07
C LYS A 209 -18.48 0.13 -8.15
N CYS A 210 -18.03 -0.10 -6.93
CA CYS A 210 -18.76 -0.86 -5.91
C CYS A 210 -19.78 -0.01 -5.16
N LEU A 211 -19.82 1.30 -5.40
CA LEU A 211 -20.65 2.24 -4.65
C LEU A 211 -21.83 2.71 -5.50
N SER A 212 -23.01 2.67 -4.90
CA SER A 212 -24.23 3.25 -5.45
C SER A 212 -24.76 4.33 -4.51
N PHE A 213 -24.92 5.53 -5.05
CA PHE A 213 -25.45 6.66 -4.28
C PHE A 213 -26.95 6.80 -4.54
N PRO A 214 -27.79 6.87 -3.49
CA PRO A 214 -29.22 7.08 -3.65
C PRO A 214 -29.50 8.38 -4.42
N LYS A 215 -30.38 8.32 -5.42
CA LYS A 215 -30.86 9.50 -6.15
C LYS A 215 -31.83 10.26 -5.25
N GLY A 216 -31.51 11.49 -4.85
CA GLY A 216 -32.38 12.36 -4.04
C GLY A 216 -31.67 13.00 -2.85
N VAL A 217 -32.41 13.66 -1.98
CA VAL A 217 -31.93 14.46 -0.83
C VAL A 217 -31.34 13.60 0.32
N TYR A 218 -30.97 12.38 0.08
CA TYR A 218 -30.49 11.49 1.12
C TYR A 218 -28.98 11.66 1.34
N ASN A 219 -28.62 12.27 2.47
CA ASN A 219 -27.22 12.39 2.96
C ASN A 219 -26.78 11.14 3.74
N GLY A 220 -27.21 9.95 3.30
CA GLY A 220 -26.82 8.68 3.93
C GLY A 220 -25.55 8.09 3.32
N PRO A 221 -24.96 7.07 3.97
CA PRO A 221 -23.86 6.32 3.38
C PRO A 221 -24.30 5.63 2.08
N PRO A 222 -23.39 5.44 1.10
CA PRO A 222 -23.70 4.75 -0.13
C PRO A 222 -24.04 3.27 0.12
N GLU A 223 -24.83 2.69 -0.75
CA GLU A 223 -24.93 1.23 -0.83
C GLU A 223 -23.63 0.65 -1.39
N VAL A 224 -23.05 -0.30 -0.68
CA VAL A 224 -21.82 -0.97 -1.08
C VAL A 224 -22.14 -2.35 -1.64
N LYS A 225 -21.94 -2.51 -2.93
CA LYS A 225 -22.09 -3.79 -3.63
C LYS A 225 -20.73 -4.27 -4.11
N LEU A 226 -20.11 -5.18 -3.34
CA LEU A 226 -18.88 -5.82 -3.77
C LEU A 226 -19.15 -6.78 -4.94
N PRO A 227 -18.18 -6.95 -5.85
CA PRO A 227 -18.33 -7.91 -6.93
C PRO A 227 -18.41 -9.33 -6.38
N GLU A 228 -19.28 -10.13 -6.97
CA GLU A 228 -19.27 -11.58 -6.75
C GLU A 228 -17.92 -12.19 -7.19
N PRO A 229 -17.46 -13.25 -6.55
CA PRO A 229 -16.24 -13.94 -6.95
C PRO A 229 -16.31 -14.37 -8.43
N CYS A 230 -15.59 -13.67 -9.29
CA CYS A 230 -15.58 -13.90 -10.72
C CYS A 230 -14.34 -14.73 -11.10
N ARG A 231 -14.52 -16.05 -11.27
CA ARG A 231 -13.45 -16.92 -11.77
C ARG A 231 -13.16 -16.61 -13.23
N ARG A 232 -11.90 -16.35 -13.54
CA ARG A 232 -11.36 -16.18 -14.88
C ARG A 232 -10.24 -17.18 -15.11
N GLU A 233 -10.03 -17.59 -16.33
CA GLU A 233 -8.96 -18.51 -16.71
C GLU A 233 -7.90 -17.75 -17.50
N LEU A 234 -6.76 -17.47 -16.87
CA LEU A 234 -5.63 -16.83 -17.55
C LEU A 234 -5.04 -17.83 -18.55
N GLN A 235 -5.15 -17.51 -19.82
CA GLN A 235 -4.70 -18.34 -20.95
C GLN A 235 -3.33 -17.94 -21.46
N ARG A 236 -3.02 -16.64 -21.40
CA ARG A 236 -1.80 -16.10 -22.01
C ARG A 236 -1.34 -14.84 -21.30
N ILE A 237 -0.03 -14.69 -21.17
CA ILE A 237 0.66 -13.47 -20.78
C ILE A 237 1.54 -13.02 -21.93
N ARG A 238 1.37 -11.78 -22.39
CA ARG A 238 2.21 -11.19 -23.42
C ARG A 238 2.90 -9.95 -22.88
N LEU A 239 4.21 -9.88 -23.08
CA LEU A 239 4.98 -8.64 -22.96
C LEU A 239 5.26 -8.12 -24.36
N TYR A 240 4.53 -7.11 -24.76
CA TYR A 240 4.67 -6.48 -26.07
C TYR A 240 5.73 -5.36 -26.03
N ASP A 241 6.45 -5.17 -27.12
CA ASP A 241 7.52 -4.19 -27.28
C ASP A 241 8.59 -4.32 -26.20
N THR A 242 9.14 -5.52 -26.08
CA THR A 242 10.27 -5.82 -25.21
C THR A 242 11.58 -5.69 -25.96
N VAL A 243 12.57 -5.06 -25.29
CA VAL A 243 13.94 -4.95 -25.78
C VAL A 243 14.89 -5.62 -24.78
N ASN A 244 16.02 -6.16 -25.23
CA ASN A 244 17.04 -6.79 -24.36
C ASN A 244 16.47 -7.82 -23.40
N THR A 245 15.71 -8.78 -23.93
CA THR A 245 15.06 -9.83 -23.15
C THR A 245 16.07 -10.83 -22.60
N GLU A 246 16.57 -10.55 -21.40
CA GLU A 246 17.10 -11.60 -20.53
C GLU A 246 15.93 -12.51 -20.07
N SER A 247 16.25 -13.74 -19.68
CA SER A 247 15.25 -14.66 -19.15
C SER A 247 14.43 -14.02 -18.02
N ILE A 248 13.12 -13.93 -18.22
CA ILE A 248 12.16 -13.39 -17.27
C ILE A 248 11.37 -14.55 -16.68
N PHE A 249 11.04 -14.51 -15.41
CA PHE A 249 10.01 -15.35 -14.83
C PHE A 249 8.99 -14.50 -14.09
N PHE A 250 7.82 -15.04 -13.86
CA PHE A 250 6.76 -14.35 -13.15
C PHE A 250 6.12 -15.25 -12.08
N VAL A 251 5.50 -14.60 -11.11
CA VAL A 251 4.74 -15.25 -10.03
C VAL A 251 3.36 -14.64 -10.00
N VAL A 252 2.34 -15.48 -10.12
CA VAL A 252 0.93 -15.09 -9.99
C VAL A 252 0.42 -15.59 -8.64
N SER A 253 -0.24 -14.70 -7.88
CA SER A 253 -0.84 -15.04 -6.59
C SER A 253 -2.22 -14.41 -6.45
N GLU A 254 -3.14 -15.13 -5.86
CA GLU A 254 -4.42 -14.59 -5.38
C GLU A 254 -4.24 -14.02 -3.98
N LEU A 255 -4.90 -12.89 -3.71
CA LEU A 255 -5.03 -12.32 -2.38
C LEU A 255 -6.32 -12.85 -1.78
N GLN A 256 -6.22 -13.66 -0.75
CA GLN A 256 -7.42 -14.16 -0.07
C GLN A 256 -7.53 -13.59 1.32
N GLU A 257 -8.76 -13.39 1.75
CA GLU A 257 -9.11 -13.03 3.11
C GLU A 257 -9.37 -14.32 3.90
N ILE A 258 -8.70 -14.43 5.04
CA ILE A 258 -8.93 -15.52 5.96
C ILE A 258 -9.86 -15.02 7.05
N PRO A 259 -10.92 -15.74 7.43
CA PRO A 259 -11.98 -15.24 8.32
C PRO A 259 -11.53 -14.67 9.67
N SER A 260 -10.37 -15.01 10.17
CA SER A 260 -9.82 -14.53 11.44
C SER A 260 -8.50 -13.79 11.33
N GLN A 261 -7.87 -13.77 10.14
CA GLN A 261 -6.57 -13.14 9.94
C GLN A 261 -6.47 -12.56 8.55
N LEU A 262 -5.91 -11.34 8.45
CA LEU A 262 -5.59 -10.73 7.17
C LEU A 262 -4.45 -11.50 6.50
N TYR A 263 -4.65 -11.90 5.25
CA TYR A 263 -3.65 -12.55 4.44
C TYR A 263 -2.35 -11.70 4.39
N ARG A 264 -1.24 -12.31 4.75
CA ARG A 264 0.11 -11.75 4.58
C ARG A 264 0.74 -12.35 3.33
N PRO A 265 0.72 -11.68 2.17
CA PRO A 265 1.51 -12.15 1.05
C PRO A 265 2.99 -12.11 1.47
N SER A 266 3.59 -13.27 1.64
CA SER A 266 4.98 -13.37 2.08
C SER A 266 5.92 -13.03 0.93
N MET A 267 6.20 -11.74 0.76
CA MET A 267 7.24 -11.21 -0.12
C MET A 267 8.60 -11.83 0.20
N GLU A 268 8.82 -12.18 1.46
CA GLU A 268 10.06 -12.77 1.95
C GLU A 268 10.18 -14.25 1.53
N LEU A 269 9.10 -15.00 1.59
CA LEU A 269 9.03 -16.39 1.07
C LEU A 269 9.28 -16.43 -0.44
N THR A 270 8.68 -15.51 -1.19
CA THR A 270 8.92 -15.42 -2.64
C THR A 270 10.38 -15.06 -2.93
N ARG A 271 10.98 -14.11 -2.21
CA ARG A 271 12.40 -13.76 -2.34
C ARG A 271 13.34 -14.91 -1.95
N ASN A 272 13.08 -15.59 -0.86
CA ASN A 272 13.92 -16.68 -0.38
C ASN A 272 13.83 -17.90 -1.30
N ARG A 273 12.66 -18.22 -1.81
CA ARG A 273 12.47 -19.29 -2.79
C ARG A 273 13.09 -18.96 -4.14
N CYS A 274 12.95 -17.74 -4.63
CA CYS A 274 13.68 -17.29 -5.83
C CYS A 274 15.21 -17.38 -5.67
N ARG A 275 15.75 -17.19 -4.46
CA ARG A 275 17.19 -17.39 -4.15
C ARG A 275 17.58 -18.86 -4.07
N GLN A 276 16.74 -19.73 -3.59
CA GLN A 276 16.98 -21.18 -3.55
C GLN A 276 16.99 -21.78 -4.97
N PHE A 277 16.21 -21.26 -5.91
CA PHE A 277 16.24 -21.68 -7.32
C PHE A 277 17.56 -21.39 -8.04
N LYS A 278 18.35 -20.43 -7.57
CA LYS A 278 19.68 -20.13 -8.12
C LYS A 278 20.71 -21.24 -7.87
N LYS A 279 20.48 -22.14 -6.91
CA LYS A 279 21.50 -23.11 -6.44
C LYS A 279 21.32 -24.53 -6.92
N GLY A 280 20.25 -24.89 -7.62
CA GLY A 280 20.04 -26.29 -8.01
C GLY A 280 18.81 -26.49 -8.88
N TYR A 281 18.82 -25.92 -10.06
CA TYR A 281 17.72 -26.02 -10.98
C TYR A 281 17.92 -27.21 -11.94
N GLU A 282 17.19 -28.30 -11.71
CA GLU A 282 16.99 -29.32 -12.75
C GLU A 282 15.82 -28.91 -13.66
N ARG A 283 16.06 -28.89 -14.97
CA ARG A 283 15.05 -28.66 -16.00
C ARG A 283 14.03 -29.81 -15.97
N ASN A 284 12.85 -29.53 -15.47
CA ASN A 284 11.66 -30.38 -15.70
C ASN A 284 10.62 -29.52 -16.41
N ASP A 285 10.09 -30.05 -17.51
CA ASP A 285 9.15 -29.40 -18.43
C ASP A 285 7.72 -29.22 -17.87
N SER A 286 7.53 -29.34 -16.57
CA SER A 286 6.23 -29.20 -15.92
C SER A 286 6.07 -27.81 -15.30
N PRO A 287 4.87 -27.18 -15.40
CA PRO A 287 4.59 -25.94 -14.68
C PRO A 287 4.79 -26.16 -13.17
N ARG A 288 5.56 -25.31 -12.52
CA ARG A 288 5.87 -25.44 -11.10
C ARG A 288 4.94 -24.55 -10.29
N TYR A 289 4.25 -25.20 -9.38
CA TYR A 289 3.31 -24.56 -8.48
C TYR A 289 4.01 -24.24 -7.15
N PHE A 290 3.98 -22.97 -6.74
CA PHE A 290 4.39 -22.57 -5.41
C PHE A 290 3.15 -22.41 -4.56
N LEU A 291 3.18 -23.09 -3.44
CA LEU A 291 2.21 -22.87 -2.40
C LEU A 291 2.69 -21.65 -1.61
N SER A 292 1.95 -20.53 -1.66
CA SER A 292 2.16 -19.46 -0.71
C SER A 292 1.49 -19.91 0.59
N PHE A 293 2.31 -20.34 1.56
CA PHE A 293 1.80 -20.61 2.88
C PHE A 293 1.46 -19.29 3.55
N VAL A 294 0.27 -19.21 4.08
CA VAL A 294 -0.01 -18.26 5.16
C VAL A 294 0.69 -18.83 6.38
N GLU A 295 1.78 -18.22 6.83
CA GLU A 295 2.30 -18.50 8.16
C GLU A 295 1.27 -18.01 9.18
N ALA A 296 0.31 -18.88 9.50
CA ALA A 296 -0.38 -18.77 10.77
C ALA A 296 0.70 -19.01 11.83
N LYS A 297 0.99 -18.01 12.63
CA LYS A 297 1.66 -18.24 13.92
C LYS A 297 0.66 -18.97 14.79
N ASN A 298 0.62 -20.30 14.64
CA ASN A 298 -0.22 -21.16 15.45
C ASN A 298 0.24 -21.10 16.91
N LYS A 299 -0.56 -20.43 17.70
CA LYS A 299 -0.73 -20.79 19.09
C LYS A 299 -2.16 -21.33 19.23
N GLY A 300 -2.30 -22.67 19.12
CA GLY A 300 -3.50 -23.41 19.51
C GLY A 300 -4.41 -23.79 18.33
N ASN A 301 -4.68 -25.06 18.22
CA ASN A 301 -5.78 -25.83 17.58
C ASN A 301 -6.72 -25.09 16.60
N GLU A 302 -6.23 -24.46 15.55
CA GLU A 302 -7.04 -23.97 14.46
C GLU A 302 -6.81 -24.82 13.20
N PRO A 303 -7.83 -25.00 12.33
CA PRO A 303 -7.73 -25.86 11.16
C PRO A 303 -6.61 -25.40 10.24
N GLU A 304 -5.86 -26.36 9.72
CA GLU A 304 -4.82 -26.12 8.70
C GLU A 304 -5.45 -25.37 7.52
N LEU A 305 -4.90 -24.20 7.25
CA LEU A 305 -5.29 -23.39 6.11
C LEU A 305 -4.78 -24.05 4.83
N GLU A 306 -5.68 -24.25 3.87
CA GLU A 306 -5.28 -24.75 2.56
C GLU A 306 -4.31 -23.76 1.88
N PRO A 307 -3.18 -24.26 1.37
CA PRO A 307 -2.18 -23.41 0.74
C PRO A 307 -2.68 -22.84 -0.59
N HIS A 308 -2.48 -21.53 -0.81
CA HIS A 308 -2.78 -20.91 -2.10
C HIS A 308 -1.78 -21.29 -3.17
N LEU A 309 -2.29 -21.66 -4.32
CA LEU A 309 -1.50 -21.99 -5.48
C LEU A 309 -0.91 -20.73 -6.10
N VAL A 310 0.42 -20.59 -6.03
CA VAL A 310 1.20 -19.60 -6.77
C VAL A 310 1.83 -20.32 -7.94
N VAL A 311 1.52 -19.91 -9.16
CA VAL A 311 2.11 -20.47 -10.36
C VAL A 311 3.38 -19.70 -10.69
N GLN A 312 4.49 -20.42 -10.79
CA GLN A 312 5.72 -19.91 -11.36
C GLN A 312 5.95 -20.59 -12.71
N MET A 313 6.17 -19.82 -13.74
CA MET A 313 6.58 -20.35 -15.04
C MET A 313 8.00 -19.89 -15.39
N ASP A 314 8.78 -20.84 -15.89
CA ASP A 314 10.07 -20.56 -16.48
C ASP A 314 9.90 -20.21 -17.95
N THR A 315 10.42 -19.08 -18.36
CA THR A 315 10.29 -18.55 -19.71
C THR A 315 11.00 -19.36 -20.77
N GLU A 316 11.99 -20.16 -20.38
CA GLU A 316 12.77 -20.94 -21.38
C GLU A 316 11.99 -22.10 -21.98
N CYS A 317 10.93 -22.58 -21.32
CA CYS A 317 10.20 -23.79 -21.75
C CYS A 317 9.00 -23.52 -22.65
N SER A 318 8.42 -22.31 -22.65
CA SER A 318 7.17 -22.02 -23.36
C SER A 318 7.07 -20.63 -23.98
N ALA A 319 8.13 -19.83 -23.91
CA ALA A 319 8.11 -18.50 -24.51
C ALA A 319 8.44 -18.55 -26.01
N LEU A 320 7.51 -18.11 -26.82
CA LEU A 320 7.78 -17.81 -28.22
C LEU A 320 8.44 -16.44 -28.32
N TYR A 321 9.73 -16.42 -28.64
CA TYR A 321 10.48 -15.19 -28.85
C TYR A 321 10.21 -14.65 -30.26
N HIS A 322 9.36 -13.66 -30.34
CA HIS A 322 9.31 -12.76 -31.50
C HIS A 322 10.27 -11.58 -31.26
N LYS A 323 10.74 -10.94 -32.31
CA LYS A 323 11.74 -9.83 -32.24
C LYS A 323 11.48 -8.76 -31.16
N THR A 324 10.21 -8.56 -30.77
CA THR A 324 9.76 -7.52 -29.83
C THR A 324 8.65 -7.98 -28.89
N CYS A 325 8.41 -9.28 -28.79
CA CYS A 325 7.27 -9.81 -28.02
C CYS A 325 7.65 -11.10 -27.31
N LEU A 326 7.33 -11.20 -26.03
CA LEU A 326 7.40 -12.44 -25.27
C LEU A 326 5.98 -12.94 -24.99
N ASP A 327 5.65 -14.11 -25.48
CA ASP A 327 4.38 -14.78 -25.30
C ASP A 327 4.51 -16.01 -24.40
N TYR A 328 3.72 -16.06 -23.35
CA TYR A 328 3.58 -17.21 -22.48
C TYR A 328 2.17 -17.76 -22.62
N ASN A 329 2.05 -18.91 -23.25
CA ASN A 329 0.78 -19.62 -23.38
C ASN A 329 0.73 -20.71 -22.32
N PHE A 330 -0.35 -20.73 -21.55
CA PHE A 330 -0.57 -21.81 -20.58
C PHE A 330 -1.18 -23.01 -21.28
N GLU A 331 -0.54 -24.19 -21.20
CA GLU A 331 -1.12 -25.46 -21.72
C GLU A 331 -2.46 -25.76 -21.07
N LYS A 332 -2.54 -25.50 -19.76
CA LYS A 332 -3.78 -25.53 -18.99
C LYS A 332 -4.04 -24.12 -18.47
N PRO A 333 -5.15 -23.50 -18.87
CA PRO A 333 -5.50 -22.17 -18.38
C PRO A 333 -5.45 -22.09 -16.85
N LEU A 334 -4.87 -21.03 -16.32
CA LEU A 334 -4.72 -20.81 -14.89
C LEU A 334 -5.99 -20.18 -14.32
N PRO A 335 -6.75 -20.89 -13.46
CA PRO A 335 -7.91 -20.29 -12.81
C PRO A 335 -7.49 -19.24 -11.77
N LEU A 336 -8.09 -18.05 -11.85
CA LEU A 336 -7.86 -16.95 -10.95
C LEU A 336 -9.20 -16.33 -10.52
N THR A 337 -9.29 -15.97 -9.23
CA THR A 337 -10.51 -15.39 -8.66
C THR A 337 -10.18 -14.22 -7.73
N GLY A 338 -10.93 -13.13 -7.83
CA GLY A 338 -10.83 -11.98 -6.94
C GLY A 338 -9.57 -11.16 -7.16
N ASP A 339 -8.92 -10.77 -6.08
CA ASP A 339 -7.75 -9.89 -6.08
C ASP A 339 -6.48 -10.68 -6.40
N VAL A 340 -5.84 -10.31 -7.51
CA VAL A 340 -4.68 -11.02 -8.08
C VAL A 340 -3.48 -10.09 -8.14
N ARG A 341 -2.32 -10.66 -7.86
CA ARG A 341 -1.02 -10.01 -8.03
C ARG A 341 -0.14 -10.82 -8.97
N ILE A 342 0.45 -10.16 -9.95
CA ILE A 342 1.46 -10.72 -10.84
C ILE A 342 2.77 -9.96 -10.70
N ILE A 343 3.89 -10.66 -10.46
CA ILE A 343 5.21 -10.06 -10.27
C ILE A 343 6.17 -10.66 -11.29
N PHE A 344 6.92 -9.80 -11.98
CA PHE A 344 7.94 -10.18 -12.94
C PHE A 344 9.34 -9.99 -12.38
N TYR A 345 10.21 -10.94 -12.63
CA TYR A 345 11.59 -10.99 -12.14
C TYR A 345 12.57 -11.29 -13.26
N ALA A 346 13.77 -10.71 -13.19
CA ALA A 346 14.90 -11.11 -14.02
C ALA A 346 15.50 -12.40 -13.46
N LYS A 347 15.68 -13.43 -14.32
CA LYS A 347 16.18 -14.75 -13.91
C LYS A 347 17.61 -14.69 -13.37
N MET A 348 18.50 -14.00 -14.07
CA MET A 348 19.93 -14.02 -13.78
C MET A 348 20.30 -13.45 -12.41
N PHE A 349 19.56 -12.46 -11.90
CA PHE A 349 19.85 -11.78 -10.64
C PHE A 349 18.71 -11.85 -9.62
N GLY A 350 17.57 -12.49 -9.95
CA GLY A 350 16.40 -12.60 -9.09
C GLY A 350 15.83 -11.23 -8.64
N GLY A 351 16.13 -10.17 -9.39
CA GLY A 351 15.63 -8.83 -9.10
C GLY A 351 14.24 -8.62 -9.67
N ARG A 352 13.32 -8.05 -8.87
CA ARG A 352 12.00 -7.66 -9.36
C ARG A 352 12.11 -6.59 -10.44
N LEU A 353 11.42 -6.80 -11.55
CA LEU A 353 11.33 -5.86 -12.66
C LEU A 353 10.18 -4.86 -12.44
N PHE A 354 8.98 -5.39 -12.31
CA PHE A 354 7.74 -4.68 -12.05
C PHE A 354 6.68 -5.67 -11.53
N TYR A 355 5.52 -5.16 -11.15
CA TYR A 355 4.36 -5.97 -10.81
C TYR A 355 3.07 -5.20 -11.09
N ALA A 356 1.94 -5.90 -11.01
CA ALA A 356 0.62 -5.31 -11.06
C ALA A 356 -0.34 -6.07 -10.14
N CYS A 357 -1.33 -5.34 -9.59
CA CYS A 357 -2.46 -5.93 -8.90
C CYS A 357 -3.75 -5.55 -9.64
N PHE A 358 -4.66 -6.51 -9.75
CA PHE A 358 -5.97 -6.32 -10.37
C PHE A 358 -6.99 -7.25 -9.71
N ASN A 359 -8.28 -7.00 -9.97
CA ASN A 359 -9.34 -7.90 -9.54
C ASN A 359 -10.05 -8.47 -10.77
N THR A 360 -10.29 -9.78 -10.77
CA THR A 360 -10.83 -10.52 -11.92
C THR A 360 -12.23 -10.09 -12.33
N ALA A 361 -13.02 -9.54 -11.40
CA ALA A 361 -14.37 -9.04 -11.68
C ALA A 361 -14.40 -7.79 -12.57
N PHE A 362 -13.28 -7.05 -12.65
CA PHE A 362 -13.19 -5.81 -13.42
C PHE A 362 -12.46 -5.99 -14.76
N ILE A 363 -12.23 -7.23 -15.20
CA ILE A 363 -11.65 -7.52 -16.51
C ILE A 363 -12.74 -7.42 -17.58
N LYS A 364 -12.55 -6.52 -18.55
CA LYS A 364 -13.42 -6.35 -19.71
C LYS A 364 -12.92 -7.18 -20.88
N ASN A 365 -13.83 -7.68 -21.71
CA ASN A 365 -13.51 -8.33 -22.99
C ASN A 365 -12.40 -9.41 -22.91
N SER A 366 -12.33 -10.13 -21.79
CA SER A 366 -11.30 -11.16 -21.54
C SER A 366 -9.84 -10.69 -21.72
N LEU A 367 -9.59 -9.37 -21.66
CA LEU A 367 -8.28 -8.76 -21.84
C LEU A 367 -8.00 -7.71 -20.77
N LEU A 368 -6.82 -7.78 -20.16
CA LEU A 368 -6.28 -6.70 -19.33
C LEU A 368 -4.97 -6.22 -19.94
N GLN A 369 -4.96 -4.97 -20.38
CA GLN A 369 -3.78 -4.30 -20.92
C GLN A 369 -3.24 -3.30 -19.90
N LEU A 370 -1.94 -3.38 -19.62
CA LEU A 370 -1.26 -2.49 -18.68
C LEU A 370 -0.02 -1.94 -19.35
N ARG A 371 -0.05 -0.65 -19.65
CA ARG A 371 1.09 0.08 -20.19
C ARG A 371 2.13 0.36 -19.11
N LEU A 372 3.31 0.79 -19.50
CA LEU A 372 4.41 1.09 -18.56
C LEU A 372 4.00 1.98 -17.37
N PRO A 373 3.19 3.05 -17.54
CA PRO A 373 2.72 3.87 -16.42
C PRO A 373 1.75 3.16 -15.47
N ASP A 374 1.12 2.06 -15.91
CA ASP A 374 0.14 1.28 -15.14
C ASP A 374 0.79 0.18 -14.29
N LEU A 375 2.10 0.00 -14.42
CA LEU A 375 2.87 -1.02 -13.73
C LEU A 375 3.53 -0.47 -12.47
N ASP A 376 3.53 -1.28 -11.43
CA ASP A 376 4.04 -0.91 -10.12
C ASP A 376 5.55 -1.08 -10.02
N LYS A 377 6.22 -0.09 -9.42
CA LYS A 377 7.64 -0.13 -9.06
C LYS A 377 8.58 -0.56 -10.18
N VAL A 378 8.37 -0.04 -11.36
CA VAL A 378 9.26 -0.26 -12.50
C VAL A 378 10.63 0.36 -12.19
N GLY A 379 11.60 -0.51 -11.85
CA GLY A 379 12.97 -0.11 -11.56
C GLY A 379 13.80 0.15 -12.83
N LYS A 380 15.07 0.52 -12.67
CA LYS A 380 15.99 0.71 -13.83
C LYS A 380 16.06 -0.54 -14.72
N LYS A 381 16.15 -1.74 -14.12
CA LYS A 381 16.14 -3.02 -14.86
C LYS A 381 14.81 -3.30 -15.54
N GLY A 382 13.67 -2.96 -14.92
CA GLY A 382 12.36 -3.09 -15.56
C GLY A 382 12.22 -2.17 -16.75
N ARG A 383 12.74 -0.94 -16.67
CA ARG A 383 12.73 0.01 -17.78
C ARG A 383 13.65 -0.40 -18.94
N SER A 384 14.78 -1.06 -18.67
CA SER A 384 15.72 -1.46 -19.71
C SER A 384 15.22 -2.58 -20.63
N ILE A 385 14.16 -3.29 -20.22
CA ILE A 385 13.51 -4.30 -21.05
C ILE A 385 12.27 -3.78 -21.78
N CYS A 386 11.83 -2.57 -21.48
CA CYS A 386 10.61 -1.98 -22.03
C CYS A 386 10.94 -1.04 -23.17
N GLY A 387 10.39 -1.30 -24.35
CA GLY A 387 10.38 -0.35 -25.47
C GLY A 387 9.39 0.79 -25.22
N PRO A 388 9.33 1.77 -26.14
CA PRO A 388 8.47 2.95 -26.01
C PRO A 388 6.97 2.63 -25.99
N SER A 389 6.55 1.55 -26.65
CA SER A 389 5.16 1.07 -26.70
C SER A 389 4.90 -0.14 -25.81
N PHE A 390 5.73 -0.34 -24.77
CA PHE A 390 5.63 -1.50 -23.91
C PHE A 390 4.23 -1.65 -23.29
N CYS A 391 3.69 -2.88 -23.38
CA CYS A 391 2.41 -3.25 -22.81
C CYS A 391 2.46 -4.68 -22.27
N LEU A 392 1.99 -4.86 -21.03
CA LEU A 392 1.67 -6.17 -20.47
C LEU A 392 0.22 -6.48 -20.80
N GLU A 393 0.00 -7.57 -21.53
CA GLU A 393 -1.32 -8.08 -21.87
C GLU A 393 -1.57 -9.42 -21.15
N LEU A 394 -2.70 -9.48 -20.43
CA LEU A 394 -3.19 -10.68 -19.80
C LEU A 394 -4.48 -11.09 -20.52
N VAL A 395 -4.45 -12.25 -21.21
CA VAL A 395 -5.59 -12.76 -21.97
C VAL A 395 -6.26 -13.87 -21.17
N PHE A 396 -7.56 -13.71 -20.98
CA PHE A 396 -8.38 -14.61 -20.19
C PHE A 396 -9.38 -15.35 -21.07
N GLY A 397 -9.83 -16.51 -20.62
CA GLY A 397 -11.01 -17.17 -21.15
C GLY A 397 -12.29 -16.35 -20.88
N PRO A 398 -13.40 -16.72 -21.55
CA PRO A 398 -14.68 -16.06 -21.34
C PRO A 398 -15.10 -16.13 -19.88
N ALA A 399 -15.71 -15.04 -19.38
CA ALA A 399 -16.31 -15.07 -18.05
C ALA A 399 -17.50 -16.02 -18.05
N ASN A 400 -17.70 -16.76 -16.96
CA ASN A 400 -19.00 -17.36 -16.72
C ASN A 400 -20.04 -16.25 -16.64
N ALA A 401 -21.00 -16.22 -17.54
CA ALA A 401 -21.94 -15.13 -17.77
C ALA A 401 -22.75 -14.70 -16.52
N LYS A 402 -22.77 -15.51 -15.47
CA LYS A 402 -23.47 -15.21 -14.19
C LYS A 402 -22.68 -14.30 -13.23
N HIS A 403 -21.40 -14.03 -13.47
CA HIS A 403 -20.51 -13.38 -12.50
C HIS A 403 -19.70 -12.21 -13.05
N SER A 404 -20.03 -11.68 -14.22
CA SER A 404 -19.39 -10.49 -14.77
C SER A 404 -19.97 -9.22 -14.11
N PHE A 405 -19.10 -8.32 -13.62
CA PHE A 405 -19.50 -6.99 -13.14
C PHE A 405 -19.97 -6.09 -14.28
N PHE A 406 -19.70 -6.47 -15.53
CA PHE A 406 -20.10 -5.80 -16.74
C PHE A 406 -21.17 -6.65 -17.46
N THR A 407 -22.32 -6.04 -17.75
CA THR A 407 -23.31 -6.64 -18.64
C THR A 407 -22.86 -6.48 -20.09
N PRO A 408 -23.29 -7.33 -21.02
CA PRO A 408 -22.96 -7.19 -22.45
C PRO A 408 -23.34 -5.82 -23.07
N SER A 409 -24.29 -5.12 -22.46
CA SER A 409 -24.71 -3.77 -22.88
C SER A 409 -23.70 -2.66 -22.56
N ASP A 410 -22.72 -2.92 -21.67
CA ASP A 410 -21.72 -1.91 -21.31
C ASP A 410 -20.56 -1.84 -22.33
N ASP A 411 -20.50 -2.80 -23.26
CA ASP A 411 -19.45 -2.90 -24.28
C ASP A 411 -19.76 -2.09 -25.56
N GLU A 412 -21.03 -1.74 -25.80
CA GLU A 412 -21.44 -1.00 -27.02
C GLU A 412 -21.16 0.52 -26.93
N ASN A 413 -21.01 1.08 -25.73
CA ASN A 413 -20.81 2.53 -25.53
C ASN A 413 -19.34 2.98 -25.44
N ALA A 414 -18.36 2.08 -25.63
CA ALA A 414 -16.93 2.41 -25.50
C ALA A 414 -16.25 2.75 -26.85
N SER A 415 -16.97 2.76 -27.96
CA SER A 415 -16.41 3.01 -29.31
C SER A 415 -16.43 4.46 -29.78
N ASP A 416 -17.13 5.39 -29.07
CA ASP A 416 -17.36 6.76 -29.60
C ASP A 416 -16.54 7.88 -28.95
N ASP A 417 -15.64 7.58 -27.98
CA ASP A 417 -14.83 8.63 -27.32
C ASP A 417 -13.33 8.63 -27.76
N MET A 418 -13.04 8.20 -28.99
CA MET A 418 -11.71 8.39 -29.63
C MET A 418 -11.85 8.96 -31.04
N SER A 419 -12.23 10.23 -31.12
CA SER A 419 -11.97 11.08 -32.29
C SER A 419 -11.29 12.36 -31.87
#